data_9bf2f640a474d9f9860e6f59d0339a27
#
_entry.id   9bf2f640a474d9f9860e6f59d0339a27
#
_cell.length_a   1.000
_cell.length_b   1.000
_cell.length_c   1.000
_cell.angle_alpha   90.00
_cell.angle_beta   90.00
_cell.angle_gamma   90.00
#
_symmetry.space_group_name_H-M   'P 1'
#
loop_
_entity.id
_entity.type
_entity.pdbx_description
1 polymer ?
#
loop_
_entity_poly.entity_id
_entity_poly.type
_entity_poly.pdbx_seq_one_letter_code
_entity_poly.pdbx_strand_id
1 'polypeptide(L)'
;MNGDEKTTVNLDSIELNLTTSMVCSNFNRLCILYLLKKSPGNELQAEKIASNLGISHRTALYHLDILHDYELVEIREFRKKGSKLLRSVWGLNSGNKEDLTKIFAKIRRKFDLAELEKMITLNNRNSRKLRT
;
A
#
# COMPACT_ATOMS: atom_id res chain seq x y z
N MET A 1 30.69 -9.47 24.17
CA MET A 1 29.91 -9.40 23.40
C MET A 1 28.98 -10.14 23.48
N ASN A 2 28.25 -10.04 23.09
CA ASN A 2 27.37 -10.66 23.21
C ASN A 2 26.91 -11.25 22.05
N GLY A 3 27.52 -12.19 21.60
CA GLY A 3 27.08 -13.08 20.63
C GLY A 3 25.73 -13.66 20.92
N ASP A 4 25.43 -13.82 22.15
CA ASP A 4 24.14 -14.37 22.55
C ASP A 4 22.98 -13.49 22.11
N GLU A 5 23.15 -12.21 22.22
CA GLU A 5 22.10 -11.32 21.77
C GLU A 5 21.86 -11.45 20.28
N LYS A 6 22.92 -11.70 19.55
CA LYS A 6 22.82 -11.85 18.10
C LYS A 6 22.19 -13.17 17.71
N THR A 7 22.36 -14.18 18.54
CA THR A 7 21.80 -15.49 18.23
C THR A 7 20.38 -15.66 18.69
N THR A 8 19.90 -14.76 19.54
CA THR A 8 18.52 -14.80 19.97
C THR A 8 17.66 -14.27 18.85
N VAL A 9 16.83 -15.13 18.31
CA VAL A 9 15.98 -14.77 17.18
C VAL A 9 14.56 -14.57 17.65
N ASN A 10 14.01 -13.41 17.34
CA ASN A 10 12.62 -13.11 17.63
C ASN A 10 11.78 -13.44 16.40
N LEU A 11 10.89 -14.40 16.52
CA LEU A 11 10.05 -14.82 15.40
C LEU A 11 9.17 -13.70 14.88
N ASP A 12 8.68 -12.83 15.75
CA ASP A 12 7.88 -11.70 15.34
C ASP A 12 8.67 -10.75 14.45
N SER A 13 9.95 -10.55 14.78
CA SER A 13 10.83 -9.72 13.97
C SER A 13 11.07 -10.33 12.59
N ILE A 14 11.19 -11.66 12.53
CA ILE A 14 11.37 -12.36 11.26
C ILE A 14 10.12 -12.19 10.40
N GLU A 15 8.96 -12.42 10.97
CA GLU A 15 7.70 -12.27 10.23
C GLU A 15 7.54 -10.85 9.70
N LEU A 16 7.84 -9.86 10.52
CA LEU A 16 7.76 -8.47 10.09
C LEU A 16 8.73 -8.19 8.95
N ASN A 17 9.95 -8.75 9.02
CA ASN A 17 10.92 -8.56 7.97
C ASN A 17 10.46 -9.19 6.66
N LEU A 18 9.81 -10.35 6.72
CA LEU A 18 9.27 -11.00 5.54
C LEU A 18 8.14 -10.17 4.95
N THR A 19 7.22 -9.68 5.77
CA THR A 19 6.14 -8.82 5.33
C THR A 19 6.69 -7.57 4.66
N THR A 20 7.66 -6.93 5.31
CA THR A 20 8.28 -5.74 4.77
C THR A 20 8.95 -6.03 3.42
N SER A 21 9.65 -7.16 3.32
CA SER A 21 10.30 -7.54 2.07
C SER A 21 9.30 -7.79 0.96
N MET A 22 8.21 -8.48 1.25
CA MET A 22 7.18 -8.76 0.26
C MET A 22 6.52 -7.48 -0.25
N VAL A 23 6.22 -6.57 0.67
CA VAL A 23 5.61 -5.29 0.30
C VAL A 23 6.60 -4.43 -0.46
N CYS A 24 7.82 -4.29 0.07
CA CYS A 24 8.83 -3.41 -0.51
C CYS A 24 9.44 -3.93 -1.80
N SER A 25 9.19 -5.19 -2.15
CA SER A 25 9.68 -5.74 -3.41
C SER A 25 8.89 -5.28 -4.61
N ASN A 26 7.75 -4.64 -4.40
CA ASN A 26 6.91 -4.18 -5.49
C ASN A 26 6.59 -2.70 -5.31
N PHE A 27 7.01 -1.90 -6.28
CA PHE A 27 6.83 -0.47 -6.23
C PHE A 27 5.35 -0.06 -6.15
N ASN A 28 4.49 -0.76 -6.87
CA ASN A 28 3.05 -0.43 -6.85
C ASN A 28 2.45 -0.59 -5.46
N ARG A 29 2.87 -1.63 -4.72
CA ARG A 29 2.36 -1.82 -3.36
C ARG A 29 2.82 -0.72 -2.43
N LEU A 30 4.06 -0.28 -2.56
CA LEU A 30 4.56 0.85 -1.78
C LEU A 30 3.78 2.11 -2.08
N CYS A 31 3.52 2.36 -3.36
CA CYS A 31 2.76 3.52 -3.78
C CYS A 31 1.32 3.48 -3.27
N ILE A 32 0.70 2.31 -3.25
CA ILE A 32 -0.65 2.17 -2.72
C ILE A 32 -0.68 2.56 -1.24
N LEU A 33 0.24 2.02 -0.45
CA LEU A 33 0.29 2.35 0.97
C LEU A 33 0.54 3.83 1.20
N TYR A 34 1.47 4.40 0.45
CA TYR A 34 1.78 5.82 0.56
C TYR A 34 0.57 6.68 0.18
N LEU A 35 -0.09 6.32 -0.91
CA LEU A 35 -1.26 7.05 -1.38
C LEU A 35 -2.39 7.02 -0.35
N LEU A 36 -2.64 5.86 0.25
CA LEU A 36 -3.64 5.75 1.30
C LEU A 36 -3.28 6.60 2.52
N LYS A 37 -2.01 6.60 2.87
CA LYS A 37 -1.55 7.40 4.01
C LYS A 37 -1.80 8.89 3.78
N LYS A 38 -1.65 9.37 2.55
CA LYS A 38 -1.84 10.78 2.21
C LYS A 38 -3.30 11.14 1.98
N SER A 39 -4.16 10.16 1.86
CA SER A 39 -5.58 10.41 1.56
C SER A 39 -6.37 10.73 2.82
N PRO A 40 -7.42 11.55 2.71
CA PRO A 40 -8.29 11.84 3.85
C PRO A 40 -8.88 10.55 4.41
N GLY A 41 -8.83 10.39 5.72
CA GLY A 41 -9.32 9.18 6.37
C GLY A 41 -8.50 7.94 6.06
N ASN A 42 -7.35 8.09 5.41
CA ASN A 42 -6.46 6.99 5.01
C ASN A 42 -7.17 5.95 4.17
N GLU A 43 -8.04 6.40 3.29
CA GLU A 43 -8.82 5.48 2.44
C GLU A 43 -9.07 6.06 1.06
N LEU A 44 -9.28 5.17 0.07
CA LEU A 44 -9.61 5.52 -1.29
C LEU A 44 -10.35 4.38 -1.96
N GLN A 45 -11.14 4.72 -2.96
CA GLN A 45 -11.75 3.72 -3.83
C GLN A 45 -10.69 3.07 -4.70
N ALA A 46 -10.87 1.79 -4.99
CA ALA A 46 -9.91 1.04 -5.82
C ALA A 46 -9.70 1.70 -7.19
N GLU A 47 -10.75 2.22 -7.78
CA GLU A 47 -10.64 2.91 -9.07
C GLU A 47 -9.74 4.14 -8.97
N LYS A 48 -9.85 4.88 -7.88
CA LYS A 48 -9.02 6.06 -7.65
C LYS A 48 -7.57 5.67 -7.45
N ILE A 49 -7.33 4.59 -6.73
CA ILE A 49 -5.98 4.07 -6.53
C ILE A 49 -5.37 3.73 -7.88
N ALA A 50 -6.09 2.98 -8.70
CA ALA A 50 -5.60 2.59 -10.02
C ALA A 50 -5.31 3.81 -10.88
N SER A 51 -6.24 4.76 -10.91
CA SER A 51 -6.09 5.98 -11.71
C SER A 51 -4.88 6.80 -11.27
N ASN A 52 -4.70 6.95 -9.96
CA ASN A 52 -3.57 7.72 -9.44
C ASN A 52 -2.23 7.08 -9.74
N LEU A 53 -2.17 5.76 -9.81
CA LEU A 53 -0.93 5.06 -10.06
C LEU A 53 -0.71 4.75 -11.53
N GLY A 54 -1.69 5.02 -12.39
CA GLY A 54 -1.56 4.74 -13.81
C GLY A 54 -1.54 3.25 -14.12
N ILE A 55 -2.25 2.45 -13.34
CA ILE A 55 -2.35 1.01 -13.54
C ILE A 55 -3.81 0.62 -13.73
N SER A 56 -4.06 -0.59 -14.23
CA SER A 56 -5.42 -1.06 -14.41
C SER A 56 -6.10 -1.32 -13.08
N HIS A 57 -7.43 -1.27 -13.09
CA HIS A 57 -8.23 -1.59 -11.91
C HIS A 57 -7.92 -3.01 -11.42
N ARG A 58 -7.78 -3.94 -12.35
CA ARG A 58 -7.46 -5.34 -12.01
C ARG A 58 -6.10 -5.44 -11.31
N THR A 59 -5.09 -4.73 -11.82
CA THR A 59 -3.76 -4.73 -11.21
C THR A 59 -3.81 -4.12 -9.82
N ALA A 60 -4.55 -3.02 -9.64
CA ALA A 60 -4.71 -2.41 -8.32
C ALA A 60 -5.34 -3.38 -7.34
N LEU A 61 -6.41 -4.07 -7.75
CA LEU A 61 -7.07 -5.05 -6.90
C LEU A 61 -6.14 -6.22 -6.54
N TYR A 62 -5.32 -6.65 -7.49
CA TYR A 62 -4.35 -7.70 -7.23
C TYR A 62 -3.40 -7.31 -6.09
N HIS A 63 -2.85 -6.10 -6.15
CA HIS A 63 -1.95 -5.64 -5.10
C HIS A 63 -2.67 -5.36 -3.78
N LEU A 64 -3.90 -4.85 -3.85
CA LEU A 64 -4.69 -4.64 -2.64
C LEU A 64 -5.00 -5.95 -1.94
N ASP A 65 -5.30 -7.01 -2.70
CA ASP A 65 -5.54 -8.32 -2.12
C ASP A 65 -4.30 -8.85 -1.40
N ILE A 66 -3.12 -8.66 -1.99
CA ILE A 66 -1.87 -9.06 -1.34
C ILE A 66 -1.66 -8.26 -0.06
N LEU A 67 -1.85 -6.95 -0.11
CA LEU A 67 -1.73 -6.10 1.08
C LEU A 67 -2.74 -6.51 2.16
N HIS A 68 -3.93 -6.89 1.74
CA HIS A 68 -4.97 -7.36 2.65
C HIS A 68 -4.56 -8.67 3.33
N ASP A 69 -3.94 -9.58 2.58
CA ASP A 69 -3.46 -10.84 3.14
C ASP A 69 -2.41 -10.63 4.23
N TYR A 70 -1.64 -9.56 4.13
CA TYR A 70 -0.67 -9.18 5.15
C TYR A 70 -1.25 -8.25 6.21
N GLU A 71 -2.57 -8.05 6.18
CA GLU A 71 -3.28 -7.23 7.16
C GLU A 71 -2.83 -5.77 7.19
N LEU A 72 -2.40 -5.25 6.05
CA LEU A 72 -1.95 -3.86 5.94
C LEU A 72 -3.06 -2.94 5.46
N VAL A 73 -4.02 -3.47 4.74
CA VAL A 73 -5.19 -2.72 4.30
C VAL A 73 -6.46 -3.49 4.64
N GLU A 74 -7.56 -2.77 4.69
CA GLU A 74 -8.86 -3.35 4.96
C GLU A 74 -9.90 -2.78 4.01
N ILE A 75 -10.96 -3.53 3.77
CA ILE A 75 -12.09 -3.05 2.99
C ILE A 75 -13.00 -2.32 3.96
N ARG A 76 -13.23 -1.04 3.72
CA ARG A 76 -14.06 -0.21 4.60
C ARG A 76 -15.48 -0.04 4.12
N GLU A 77 -15.67 -0.10 2.81
CA GLU A 77 -17.00 0.02 2.26
C GLU A 77 -17.08 -0.81 1.00
N PHE A 78 -18.17 -1.52 0.85
CA PHE A 78 -18.41 -2.36 -0.30
C PHE A 78 -19.82 -2.10 -0.81
N ARG A 79 -19.95 -1.34 -1.88
CA ARG A 79 -21.26 -1.02 -2.46
C ARG A 79 -21.59 -2.03 -3.54
N LYS A 80 -22.72 -2.67 -3.40
CA LYS A 80 -23.17 -3.62 -4.41
C LYS A 80 -24.64 -3.52 -4.74
N LYS A 81 -25.45 -3.10 -3.82
CA LYS A 81 -26.88 -3.11 -4.00
C LYS A 81 -27.38 -1.90 -4.75
N GLY A 82 -28.14 -2.12 -5.80
CA GLY A 82 -28.71 -1.02 -6.57
C GLY A 82 -27.74 -0.28 -7.46
N SER A 83 -26.48 -0.75 -7.49
CA SER A 83 -25.45 -0.13 -8.31
C SER A 83 -24.98 -1.12 -9.36
N LYS A 84 -24.78 -0.65 -10.57
CA LYS A 84 -24.23 -1.47 -11.64
C LYS A 84 -22.74 -1.74 -11.42
N LEU A 85 -22.10 -0.90 -10.63
CA LEU A 85 -20.67 -1.00 -10.38
C LEU A 85 -20.45 -1.30 -8.92
N LEU A 86 -19.70 -2.36 -8.66
CA LEU A 86 -19.24 -2.68 -7.32
C LEU A 86 -18.06 -1.78 -7.03
N ARG A 87 -18.17 -0.96 -5.99
CA ARG A 87 -17.09 -0.06 -5.62
C ARG A 87 -16.64 -0.40 -4.21
N SER A 88 -15.37 -0.65 -4.06
CA SER A 88 -14.78 -0.92 -2.77
C SER A 88 -13.95 0.27 -2.32
N VAL A 89 -14.09 0.63 -1.06
CA VAL A 89 -13.24 1.63 -0.43
C VAL A 89 -12.24 0.86 0.41
N TRP A 90 -10.97 1.07 0.12
CA TRP A 90 -9.87 0.40 0.80
C TRP A 90 -9.14 1.41 1.67
N GLY A 91 -8.77 1.00 2.86
CA GLY A 91 -8.06 1.87 3.79
C GLY A 91 -6.92 1.16 4.47
N LEU A 92 -6.08 1.94 5.15
CA LEU A 92 -5.03 1.36 5.97
C LEU A 92 -5.69 0.65 7.15
N ASN A 93 -5.16 -0.51 7.48
CA ASN A 93 -5.69 -1.29 8.61
C ASN A 93 -5.22 -0.68 9.92
N SER A 94 -6.08 0.10 10.56
CA SER A 94 -5.74 0.79 11.80
C SER A 94 -5.45 -0.17 12.94
N GLY A 95 -5.87 -1.42 12.84
CA GLY A 95 -5.56 -2.44 13.84
C GLY A 95 -4.12 -2.94 13.75
N ASN A 96 -3.41 -2.61 12.67
CA ASN A 96 -2.04 -3.06 12.44
C ASN A 96 -1.08 -1.89 12.37
N LYS A 97 -1.17 -0.99 13.32
CA LYS A 97 -0.33 0.21 13.35
C LYS A 97 1.14 -0.10 13.44
N GLU A 98 1.49 -1.15 14.14
CA GLU A 98 2.90 -1.49 14.35
C GLU A 98 3.61 -1.80 13.04
N ASP A 99 3.05 -2.70 12.24
CA ASP A 99 3.64 -3.05 10.95
C ASP A 99 3.64 -1.86 10.00
N LEU A 100 2.54 -1.13 9.95
CA LEU A 100 2.44 0.04 9.09
C LEU A 100 3.48 1.10 9.46
N THR A 101 3.67 1.35 10.74
CA THR A 101 4.66 2.33 11.20
C THR A 101 6.06 1.93 10.74
N LYS A 102 6.40 0.66 10.86
CA LYS A 102 7.71 0.16 10.47
C LYS A 102 7.91 0.20 8.96
N ILE A 103 6.87 -0.13 8.20
CA ILE A 103 6.92 -0.08 6.74
C ILE A 103 7.10 1.37 6.27
N PHE A 104 6.33 2.30 6.82
CA PHE A 104 6.47 3.71 6.44
C PHE A 104 7.83 4.28 6.84
N ALA A 105 8.38 3.87 7.97
CA ALA A 105 9.72 4.28 8.35
C ALA A 105 10.75 3.79 7.32
N LYS A 106 10.59 2.56 6.84
CA LYS A 106 11.46 2.00 5.82
C LYS A 106 11.31 2.72 4.49
N ILE A 107 10.09 3.07 4.11
CA ILE A 107 9.84 3.83 2.89
C ILE A 107 10.57 5.18 2.96
N ARG A 108 10.45 5.88 4.08
CA ARG A 108 11.12 7.18 4.25
C ARG A 108 12.63 7.08 4.18
N ARG A 109 13.19 5.95 4.62
CA ARG A 109 14.65 5.76 4.57
C ARG A 109 15.14 5.40 3.17
N LYS A 110 14.33 4.67 2.40
CA LYS A 110 14.74 4.19 1.08
C LYS A 110 14.40 5.14 -0.04
N PHE A 111 13.38 5.95 0.14
CA PHE A 111 12.89 6.81 -0.94
C PHE A 111 12.80 8.25 -0.47
N ASP A 112 13.14 9.15 -1.37
CA ASP A 112 12.84 10.56 -1.20
C ASP A 112 11.33 10.68 -1.42
N LEU A 113 10.60 11.13 -0.43
CA LEU A 113 9.14 11.24 -0.53
C LEU A 113 8.70 12.22 -1.60
N ALA A 114 9.47 13.31 -1.81
CA ALA A 114 9.16 14.25 -2.88
C ALA A 114 9.29 13.58 -4.25
N GLU A 115 10.30 12.74 -4.42
CA GLU A 115 10.47 11.96 -5.64
C GLU A 115 9.35 10.97 -5.84
N LEU A 116 8.94 10.29 -4.77
CA LEU A 116 7.85 9.33 -4.83
C LEU A 116 6.55 10.01 -5.25
N GLU A 117 6.26 11.18 -4.69
CA GLU A 117 5.08 11.95 -5.07
C GLU A 117 5.13 12.37 -6.53
N LYS A 118 6.30 12.79 -7.01
CA LYS A 118 6.48 13.15 -8.41
C LYS A 118 6.18 11.97 -9.31
N MET A 119 6.67 10.80 -8.96
CA MET A 119 6.47 9.60 -9.76
C MET A 119 5.00 9.22 -9.84
N ILE A 120 4.29 9.30 -8.74
CA ILE A 120 2.85 9.03 -8.70
C ILE A 120 2.10 10.05 -9.56
N THR A 121 2.43 11.32 -9.40
CA THR A 121 1.80 12.39 -10.19
C THR A 121 2.05 12.21 -11.67
N LEU A 122 3.28 11.84 -12.04
CA LEU A 122 3.63 11.62 -13.43
C LEU A 122 2.87 10.45 -14.03
N ASN A 123 2.76 9.35 -13.30
CA ASN A 123 1.99 8.19 -13.74
C ASN A 123 0.52 8.55 -13.93
N ASN A 124 -0.03 9.33 -13.02
CA ASN A 124 -1.41 9.78 -13.12
C ASN A 124 -1.62 10.63 -14.36
N ARG A 125 -0.70 11.55 -14.65
CA ARG A 125 -0.76 12.37 -15.87
C ARG A 125 -0.68 11.53 -17.13
N ASN A 126 0.21 10.56 -17.15
CA ASN A 126 0.37 9.67 -18.29
C ASN A 126 -0.90 8.84 -18.51
N SER A 127 -1.50 8.35 -17.44
CA SER A 127 -2.76 7.63 -17.51
C SER A 127 -3.87 8.48 -18.10
N ARG A 128 -3.94 9.75 -17.71
CA ARG A 128 -4.93 10.69 -18.28
C ARG A 128 -4.70 10.94 -19.75
N LYS A 129 -3.44 11.09 -20.14
CA LYS A 129 -3.10 11.28 -21.56
C LYS A 129 -3.52 10.08 -22.39
N LEU A 130 -3.33 8.89 -21.88
CA LEU A 130 -3.70 7.69 -22.61
C LEU A 130 -5.21 7.55 -22.78
N ARG A 131 -5.99 8.18 -21.91
CA ARG A 131 -7.45 8.15 -22.00
C ARG A 131 -8.04 9.15 -22.96
N THR A 132 -7.27 10.16 -23.31
CA THR A 132 -7.71 11.13 -24.29
C THR A 132 -7.35 10.68 -25.70
#